data_048847b0990dd64e8df58bea1fcd805f
#
_entry.id   048847b0990dd64e8df58bea1fcd805f
#
_cell.length_a   1.000
_cell.length_b   1.000
_cell.length_c   1.000
_cell.angle_alpha   90.00
_cell.angle_beta   90.00
_cell.angle_gamma   90.00
#
_symmetry.space_group_name_H-M   'P 1'
#
loop_
_entity.id
_entity.type
_entity.pdbx_description
1 polymer ?
#
loop_
_entity_poly.entity_id
_entity_poly.type
_entity_poly.pdbx_seq_one_letter_code
_entity_poly.pdbx_strand_id
1 'polypeptide(L)'
;MHTLFLAPTGFGGGLNSISLGLIRALESAGLKVGFFKPIAQPFPVDQGRERSCILVERTLNLTSPEPLPLEQVERQLADGEIDLLLEDVVSRFQQVAVGKDVVIVEGMVPTRESNYTQRINTQLAKSLDAEVILIGAQGSDSLKRLAERIEIQAQLYGGAKDPKVLGVILNKVKTEEGLPAFIDSLKQHLPLLGSADFQLLGAIPFSEELNALRTRDIAELLGAQVLNAGEADQRRVNKIVLCARAVPNTVQLLRSGVLVVTPGDRDDIILAASLASLNGEKLAGLLLCSDFEPDPRILELCKAALDGGLPVMTVESNSYDTANNLFGLNKETPADDIERATRVTEFIAKHLHPEFLHTRCSVPRGELRMSPAAFRYQLVKRAQDANKRIVLPEGNEPRTIRAAAICKERGIARCVLLAKPEEVQQVAREQGITLPASLEILDPDSIANRYVEPMCEMRKAKGLTHDDAREQLKDTVVL
;
A
#
# COMPACT_ATOMS: atom_id res chain seq x y z
N MET A 1 12.12 -8.18 -17.40
CA MET A 1 11.01 -7.91 -16.49
C MET A 1 10.79 -6.41 -16.42
N HIS A 2 9.54 -5.96 -16.45
CA HIS A 2 9.15 -4.58 -16.29
C HIS A 2 8.58 -4.33 -14.88
N THR A 3 8.70 -3.09 -14.40
CA THR A 3 8.13 -2.66 -13.12
C THR A 3 7.24 -1.47 -13.40
N LEU A 4 5.92 -1.60 -13.15
CA LEU A 4 4.95 -0.53 -13.37
C LEU A 4 4.51 0.01 -12.01
N PHE A 5 4.88 1.26 -11.72
CA PHE A 5 4.52 1.95 -10.49
C PHE A 5 3.24 2.76 -10.70
N LEU A 6 2.19 2.42 -9.97
CA LEU A 6 0.92 3.14 -10.01
C LEU A 6 0.97 4.31 -9.04
N ALA A 7 1.02 5.50 -9.57
CA ALA A 7 1.16 6.75 -8.82
C ALA A 7 -0.18 7.50 -8.77
N PRO A 8 -0.85 7.59 -7.61
CA PRO A 8 -2.10 8.34 -7.49
C PRO A 8 -1.84 9.84 -7.63
N THR A 9 -2.70 10.53 -8.39
CA THR A 9 -2.64 12.00 -8.53
C THR A 9 -3.39 12.74 -7.43
N GLY A 10 -4.06 12.03 -6.55
CA GLY A 10 -4.86 12.60 -5.45
C GLY A 10 -5.72 11.55 -4.75
N PHE A 11 -6.66 12.02 -3.94
CA PHE A 11 -7.59 11.18 -3.20
C PHE A 11 -8.64 10.52 -4.11
N GLY A 12 -9.17 9.39 -3.65
CA GLY A 12 -10.35 8.77 -4.26
C GLY A 12 -10.16 8.19 -5.65
N GLY A 13 -8.90 8.07 -6.12
CA GLY A 13 -8.55 7.51 -7.43
C GLY A 13 -8.94 6.05 -7.62
N GLY A 14 -9.24 5.31 -6.53
CA GLY A 14 -9.57 3.89 -6.58
C GLY A 14 -8.36 3.04 -6.98
N LEU A 15 -7.20 3.34 -6.39
CA LEU A 15 -5.92 2.73 -6.73
C LEU A 15 -5.96 1.21 -6.65
N ASN A 16 -6.51 0.63 -5.58
CA ASN A 16 -6.66 -0.81 -5.40
C ASN A 16 -7.46 -1.45 -6.55
N SER A 17 -8.56 -0.81 -6.94
CA SER A 17 -9.41 -1.31 -8.03
C SER A 17 -8.70 -1.25 -9.37
N ILE A 18 -7.93 -0.18 -9.62
CA ILE A 18 -7.11 -0.05 -10.83
C ILE A 18 -5.99 -1.10 -10.85
N SER A 19 -5.34 -1.34 -9.70
CA SER A 19 -4.33 -2.40 -9.57
C SER A 19 -4.89 -3.76 -9.98
N LEU A 20 -6.04 -4.14 -9.44
CA LEU A 20 -6.74 -5.39 -9.78
C LEU A 20 -7.09 -5.47 -11.27
N GLY A 21 -7.73 -4.42 -11.82
CA GLY A 21 -8.14 -4.39 -13.22
C GLY A 21 -6.95 -4.43 -14.19
N LEU A 22 -5.85 -3.74 -13.86
CA LEU A 22 -4.64 -3.74 -14.68
C LEU A 22 -3.94 -5.11 -14.65
N ILE A 23 -3.82 -5.74 -13.48
CA ILE A 23 -3.30 -7.11 -13.37
C ILE A 23 -4.13 -8.03 -14.27
N ARG A 24 -5.45 -8.00 -14.15
CA ARG A 24 -6.36 -8.82 -14.94
C ARG A 24 -6.22 -8.60 -16.43
N ALA A 25 -6.10 -7.34 -16.88
CA ALA A 25 -5.93 -7.00 -18.29
C ALA A 25 -4.60 -7.54 -18.84
N LEU A 26 -3.51 -7.41 -18.10
CA LEU A 26 -2.19 -7.90 -18.51
C LEU A 26 -2.09 -9.44 -18.49
N GLU A 27 -2.69 -10.10 -17.49
CA GLU A 27 -2.79 -11.57 -17.47
C GLU A 27 -3.61 -12.10 -18.64
N SER A 28 -4.73 -11.43 -18.97
CA SER A 28 -5.56 -11.79 -20.12
C SER A 28 -4.81 -11.62 -21.46
N ALA A 29 -3.81 -10.72 -21.48
CA ALA A 29 -2.91 -10.55 -22.61
C ALA A 29 -1.73 -11.56 -22.60
N GLY A 30 -1.66 -12.48 -21.63
CA GLY A 30 -0.69 -13.59 -21.58
C GLY A 30 0.59 -13.29 -20.79
N LEU A 31 0.69 -12.16 -20.07
CA LEU A 31 1.85 -11.80 -19.27
C LEU A 31 1.78 -12.44 -17.85
N LYS A 32 2.93 -12.86 -17.34
CA LYS A 32 3.07 -13.29 -15.94
C LYS A 32 3.21 -12.09 -15.02
N VAL A 33 2.14 -11.73 -14.34
CA VAL A 33 2.07 -10.53 -13.52
C VAL A 33 2.41 -10.85 -12.06
N GLY A 34 3.14 -9.95 -11.40
CA GLY A 34 3.32 -9.90 -9.95
C GLY A 34 2.68 -8.65 -9.38
N PHE A 35 2.33 -8.69 -8.11
CA PHE A 35 1.81 -7.53 -7.37
C PHE A 35 2.68 -7.24 -6.16
N PHE A 36 2.95 -5.96 -5.92
CA PHE A 36 3.73 -5.50 -4.79
C PHE A 36 3.16 -4.21 -4.20
N LYS A 37 2.82 -4.24 -2.91
CA LYS A 37 2.48 -3.08 -2.10
C LYS A 37 3.64 -2.81 -1.15
N PRO A 38 4.47 -1.75 -1.37
CA PRO A 38 5.66 -1.50 -0.54
C PRO A 38 5.35 -1.15 0.90
N ILE A 39 4.35 -0.29 1.12
CA ILE A 39 4.02 0.31 2.41
C ILE A 39 2.54 0.15 2.68
N ALA A 40 2.20 -0.33 3.87
CA ALA A 40 0.82 -0.49 4.30
C ALA A 40 0.15 0.88 4.54
N GLN A 41 -1.11 0.96 4.17
CA GLN A 41 -2.01 2.07 4.51
C GLN A 41 -3.32 1.48 5.07
N PRO A 42 -3.27 0.95 6.31
CA PRO A 42 -4.38 0.19 6.87
C PRO A 42 -5.61 1.08 7.06
N PHE A 43 -6.78 0.50 6.79
CA PHE A 43 -8.06 1.09 7.19
C PHE A 43 -8.43 0.57 8.58
N PRO A 44 -9.06 1.39 9.42
CA PRO A 44 -9.45 0.98 10.77
C PRO A 44 -10.29 -0.31 10.83
N VAL A 45 -11.10 -0.56 9.81
CA VAL A 45 -11.99 -1.74 9.71
C VAL A 45 -11.28 -3.02 9.24
N ASP A 46 -10.06 -2.96 8.72
CA ASP A 46 -9.37 -4.12 8.10
C ASP A 46 -8.50 -4.92 9.08
N GLN A 47 -8.56 -4.64 10.36
CA GLN A 47 -7.86 -5.39 11.44
C GLN A 47 -6.36 -5.63 11.19
N GLY A 48 -5.68 -4.66 10.56
CA GLY A 48 -4.22 -4.61 10.46
C GLY A 48 -3.59 -5.23 9.21
N ARG A 49 -4.31 -6.01 8.38
CA ARG A 49 -3.78 -6.45 7.08
C ARG A 49 -4.06 -5.42 5.98
N GLU A 50 -3.14 -5.30 5.03
CA GLU A 50 -3.28 -4.39 3.90
C GLU A 50 -4.38 -4.87 2.93
N ARG A 51 -5.39 -4.03 2.72
CA ARG A 51 -6.57 -4.33 1.90
C ARG A 51 -6.22 -4.75 0.48
N SER A 52 -5.31 -4.06 -0.17
CA SER A 52 -4.88 -4.35 -1.55
C SER A 52 -4.31 -5.76 -1.67
N CYS A 53 -3.49 -6.17 -0.70
CA CYS A 53 -2.90 -7.52 -0.68
C CYS A 53 -3.97 -8.60 -0.53
N ILE A 54 -4.94 -8.38 0.39
CA ILE A 54 -6.05 -9.33 0.59
C ILE A 54 -6.90 -9.45 -0.68
N LEU A 55 -7.25 -8.32 -1.31
CA LEU A 55 -8.07 -8.32 -2.51
C LEU A 55 -7.36 -9.01 -3.68
N VAL A 56 -6.07 -8.75 -3.90
CA VAL A 56 -5.27 -9.38 -4.95
C VAL A 56 -5.15 -10.90 -4.70
N GLU A 57 -4.90 -11.30 -3.46
CA GLU A 57 -4.83 -12.73 -3.09
C GLU A 57 -6.16 -13.44 -3.35
N ARG A 58 -7.28 -12.87 -2.89
CA ARG A 58 -8.60 -13.52 -2.96
C ARG A 58 -9.25 -13.44 -4.34
N THR A 59 -8.98 -12.37 -5.11
CA THR A 59 -9.63 -12.15 -6.42
C THR A 59 -8.82 -12.71 -7.58
N LEU A 60 -7.48 -12.63 -7.50
CA LEU A 60 -6.58 -13.00 -8.60
C LEU A 60 -5.63 -14.15 -8.24
N ASN A 61 -5.69 -14.67 -7.01
CA ASN A 61 -4.83 -15.74 -6.51
C ASN A 61 -3.31 -15.44 -6.65
N LEU A 62 -2.95 -14.17 -6.46
CA LEU A 62 -1.56 -13.72 -6.45
C LEU A 62 -1.11 -13.43 -5.03
N THR A 63 0.04 -13.98 -4.65
CA THR A 63 0.66 -13.70 -3.36
C THR A 63 1.57 -12.47 -3.45
N SER A 64 1.52 -11.62 -2.42
CA SER A 64 2.42 -10.48 -2.24
C SER A 64 3.07 -10.59 -0.86
N PRO A 65 4.35 -10.21 -0.72
CA PRO A 65 4.95 -10.05 0.61
C PRO A 65 4.15 -9.04 1.44
N GLU A 66 4.14 -9.24 2.75
CA GLU A 66 3.54 -8.24 3.66
C GLU A 66 4.23 -6.89 3.46
N PRO A 67 3.48 -5.80 3.26
CA PRO A 67 4.05 -4.47 3.13
C PRO A 67 4.68 -4.00 4.44
N LEU A 68 5.56 -3.00 4.35
CA LEU A 68 6.15 -2.38 5.54
C LEU A 68 5.06 -1.67 6.35
N PRO A 69 5.00 -1.88 7.67
CA PRO A 69 4.05 -1.17 8.53
C PRO A 69 4.28 0.35 8.48
N LEU A 70 3.20 1.14 8.42
CA LEU A 70 3.27 2.59 8.30
C LEU A 70 4.08 3.21 9.46
N GLU A 71 3.87 2.76 10.69
CA GLU A 71 4.59 3.22 11.88
C GLU A 71 6.11 3.00 11.78
N GLN A 72 6.54 1.87 11.20
CA GLN A 72 7.95 1.60 10.96
C GLN A 72 8.53 2.60 9.95
N VAL A 73 7.80 2.86 8.86
CA VAL A 73 8.20 3.80 7.82
C VAL A 73 8.32 5.22 8.39
N GLU A 74 7.34 5.67 9.16
CA GLU A 74 7.36 7.00 9.79
C GLU A 74 8.53 7.16 10.76
N ARG A 75 8.85 6.14 11.55
CA ARG A 75 10.01 6.12 12.43
C ARG A 75 11.31 6.25 11.63
N GLN A 76 11.52 5.40 10.62
CA GLN A 76 12.71 5.46 9.77
C GLN A 76 12.88 6.80 9.05
N LEU A 77 11.75 7.44 8.66
CA LEU A 77 11.77 8.78 8.08
C LEU A 77 12.18 9.85 9.10
N ALA A 78 11.68 9.76 10.32
CA ALA A 78 12.03 10.68 11.41
C ALA A 78 13.50 10.55 11.81
N ASP A 79 14.04 9.33 11.80
CA ASP A 79 15.44 9.03 12.12
C ASP A 79 16.40 9.32 10.93
N GLY A 80 15.88 9.72 9.77
CA GLY A 80 16.68 9.98 8.57
C GLY A 80 17.19 8.71 7.87
N GLU A 81 16.64 7.54 8.18
CA GLU A 81 17.09 6.23 7.70
C GLU A 81 16.39 5.80 6.39
N ILE A 82 16.10 6.75 5.53
CA ILE A 82 15.40 6.47 4.27
C ILE A 82 16.13 5.46 3.37
N ASP A 83 17.44 5.40 3.45
CA ASP A 83 18.24 4.45 2.69
C ASP A 83 17.98 3.02 3.13
N LEU A 84 17.82 2.76 4.42
CA LEU A 84 17.47 1.45 4.97
C LEU A 84 16.04 1.06 4.56
N LEU A 85 15.11 2.00 4.65
CA LEU A 85 13.74 1.79 4.18
C LEU A 85 13.71 1.33 2.72
N LEU A 86 14.45 2.00 1.85
CA LEU A 86 14.48 1.66 0.42
C LEU A 86 15.19 0.33 0.13
N GLU A 87 16.18 -0.05 0.92
CA GLU A 87 16.81 -1.38 0.84
C GLU A 87 15.81 -2.50 1.23
N ASP A 88 15.03 -2.31 2.29
CA ASP A 88 13.98 -3.25 2.71
C ASP A 88 12.91 -3.41 1.63
N VAL A 89 12.49 -2.30 1.01
CA VAL A 89 11.55 -2.33 -0.12
C VAL A 89 12.12 -3.13 -1.29
N VAL A 90 13.36 -2.88 -1.68
CA VAL A 90 14.02 -3.62 -2.77
C VAL A 90 14.12 -5.12 -2.44
N SER A 91 14.47 -5.45 -1.19
CA SER A 91 14.53 -6.85 -0.73
C SER A 91 13.20 -7.58 -0.90
N ARG A 92 12.11 -6.98 -0.48
CA ARG A 92 10.75 -7.55 -0.62
C ARG A 92 10.30 -7.62 -2.07
N PHE A 93 10.60 -6.57 -2.85
CA PHE A 93 10.30 -6.53 -4.28
C PHE A 93 10.97 -7.69 -5.06
N GLN A 94 12.23 -8.02 -4.75
CA GLN A 94 12.94 -9.11 -5.40
C GLN A 94 12.25 -10.48 -5.21
N GLN A 95 11.52 -10.68 -4.11
CA GLN A 95 10.76 -11.90 -3.86
C GLN A 95 9.60 -12.07 -4.86
N VAL A 96 8.99 -10.94 -5.26
CA VAL A 96 7.87 -10.92 -6.22
C VAL A 96 8.37 -11.02 -7.65
N ALA A 97 9.53 -10.45 -7.92
CA ALA A 97 10.05 -10.26 -9.27
C ALA A 97 10.46 -11.57 -9.98
N VAL A 98 10.73 -12.63 -9.21
CA VAL A 98 11.21 -13.91 -9.74
C VAL A 98 10.19 -14.55 -10.68
N GLY A 99 10.59 -14.80 -11.94
CA GLY A 99 9.77 -15.48 -12.93
C GLY A 99 8.57 -14.69 -13.46
N LYS A 100 8.53 -13.37 -13.23
CA LYS A 100 7.50 -12.46 -13.72
C LYS A 100 7.96 -11.68 -14.95
N ASP A 101 7.04 -11.39 -15.85
CA ASP A 101 7.26 -10.52 -17.00
C ASP A 101 7.11 -9.06 -16.59
N VAL A 102 6.14 -8.79 -15.69
CA VAL A 102 5.83 -7.47 -15.16
C VAL A 102 5.42 -7.54 -13.69
N VAL A 103 5.83 -6.56 -12.90
CA VAL A 103 5.36 -6.37 -11.52
C VAL A 103 4.63 -5.04 -11.42
N ILE A 104 3.39 -5.09 -10.96
CA ILE A 104 2.59 -3.90 -10.61
C ILE A 104 2.96 -3.51 -9.18
N VAL A 105 3.45 -2.29 -9.03
CA VAL A 105 3.78 -1.70 -7.72
C VAL A 105 2.73 -0.65 -7.38
N GLU A 106 2.01 -0.87 -6.31
CA GLU A 106 1.00 0.08 -5.85
C GLU A 106 1.60 1.11 -4.91
N GLY A 107 1.60 2.38 -5.31
CA GLY A 107 2.07 3.49 -4.52
C GLY A 107 1.20 3.79 -3.30
N MET A 108 1.64 4.72 -2.47
CA MET A 108 0.86 5.24 -1.36
C MET A 108 -0.16 6.27 -1.87
N VAL A 109 -1.38 6.20 -1.36
CA VAL A 109 -2.41 7.22 -1.59
C VAL A 109 -2.12 8.43 -0.67
N PRO A 110 -2.12 9.68 -1.18
CA PRO A 110 -2.00 10.85 -0.33
C PRO A 110 -3.11 10.89 0.72
N THR A 111 -2.80 11.32 1.93
CA THR A 111 -3.78 11.60 2.98
C THR A 111 -3.58 13.04 3.47
N ARG A 112 -4.54 13.60 4.21
CA ARG A 112 -4.38 14.95 4.77
C ARG A 112 -3.26 15.02 5.81
N GLU A 113 -2.95 13.90 6.43
CA GLU A 113 -1.98 13.77 7.52
C GLU A 113 -0.57 13.43 7.02
N SER A 114 -0.45 12.74 5.87
CA SER A 114 0.82 12.25 5.32
C SER A 114 1.32 13.13 4.16
N ASN A 115 1.92 14.27 4.47
CA ASN A 115 2.50 15.18 3.48
C ASN A 115 3.78 14.63 2.80
N TYR A 116 4.39 13.57 3.33
CA TYR A 116 5.58 12.91 2.80
C TYR A 116 5.30 11.91 1.66
N THR A 117 4.03 11.57 1.42
CA THR A 117 3.62 10.50 0.48
C THR A 117 4.18 10.68 -0.92
N GLN A 118 4.12 11.89 -1.49
CA GLN A 118 4.64 12.16 -2.84
C GLN A 118 6.16 11.95 -2.92
N ARG A 119 6.90 12.42 -1.90
CA ARG A 119 8.34 12.22 -1.82
C ARG A 119 8.69 10.74 -1.76
N ILE A 120 7.99 9.97 -0.93
CA ILE A 120 8.22 8.53 -0.80
C ILE A 120 7.88 7.80 -2.10
N ASN A 121 6.72 8.06 -2.71
CA ASN A 121 6.34 7.46 -3.99
C ASN A 121 7.41 7.69 -5.07
N THR A 122 7.92 8.92 -5.16
CA THR A 122 8.98 9.26 -6.13
C THR A 122 10.26 8.45 -5.87
N GLN A 123 10.63 8.29 -4.61
CA GLN A 123 11.83 7.51 -4.24
C GLN A 123 11.63 6.00 -4.44
N LEU A 124 10.45 5.47 -4.15
CA LEU A 124 10.08 4.09 -4.44
C LEU A 124 10.20 3.79 -5.93
N ALA A 125 9.57 4.63 -6.78
CA ALA A 125 9.64 4.46 -8.22
C ALA A 125 11.08 4.47 -8.75
N LYS A 126 11.91 5.39 -8.26
CA LYS A 126 13.36 5.47 -8.61
C LYS A 126 14.14 4.26 -8.09
N SER A 127 13.91 3.82 -6.86
CA SER A 127 14.63 2.71 -6.26
C SER A 127 14.35 1.37 -6.93
N LEU A 128 13.14 1.20 -7.43
CA LEU A 128 12.71 0.01 -8.18
C LEU A 128 12.96 0.13 -9.70
N ASP A 129 13.58 1.21 -10.16
CA ASP A 129 13.77 1.53 -11.59
C ASP A 129 12.45 1.42 -12.38
N ALA A 130 11.34 1.82 -11.77
CA ALA A 130 9.99 1.60 -12.28
C ALA A 130 9.60 2.59 -13.38
N GLU A 131 8.73 2.11 -14.25
CA GLU A 131 7.96 2.92 -15.19
C GLU A 131 6.67 3.35 -14.49
N VAL A 132 6.28 4.60 -14.65
CA VAL A 132 5.21 5.22 -13.86
C VAL A 132 3.93 5.37 -14.68
N ILE A 133 2.82 4.93 -14.10
CA ILE A 133 1.47 5.16 -14.60
C ILE A 133 0.74 6.03 -13.58
N LEU A 134 0.28 7.20 -14.00
CA LEU A 134 -0.50 8.08 -13.14
C LEU A 134 -1.94 7.59 -13.04
N ILE A 135 -2.50 7.60 -11.83
CA ILE A 135 -3.90 7.22 -11.58
C ILE A 135 -4.67 8.46 -11.16
N GLY A 136 -5.56 8.91 -12.03
CA GLY A 136 -6.39 10.10 -11.83
C GLY A 136 -7.86 9.79 -11.67
N ALA A 137 -8.55 10.60 -10.87
CA ALA A 137 -10.01 10.66 -10.85
C ALA A 137 -10.44 12.11 -10.94
N GLN A 138 -11.50 12.37 -11.69
CA GLN A 138 -12.01 13.73 -11.86
C GLN A 138 -12.58 14.26 -10.54
N GLY A 139 -13.36 13.44 -9.82
CA GLY A 139 -14.05 13.88 -8.62
C GLY A 139 -15.02 15.04 -8.92
N SER A 140 -14.84 16.15 -8.18
CA SER A 140 -15.56 17.42 -8.39
C SER A 140 -14.74 18.44 -9.18
N ASP A 141 -13.54 18.09 -9.67
CA ASP A 141 -12.67 18.99 -10.39
C ASP A 141 -13.18 19.31 -11.80
N SER A 142 -12.90 20.52 -12.28
CA SER A 142 -13.03 20.83 -13.69
C SER A 142 -11.96 20.09 -14.52
N LEU A 143 -12.21 19.90 -15.81
CA LEU A 143 -11.24 19.27 -16.73
C LEU A 143 -9.88 19.98 -16.69
N LYS A 144 -9.86 21.30 -16.63
CA LYS A 144 -8.65 22.09 -16.50
C LYS A 144 -7.85 21.73 -15.23
N ARG A 145 -8.51 21.65 -14.07
CA ARG A 145 -7.87 21.29 -12.82
C ARG A 145 -7.36 19.84 -12.83
N LEU A 146 -8.13 18.93 -13.42
CA LEU A 146 -7.68 17.56 -13.61
C LEU A 146 -6.42 17.50 -14.46
N ALA A 147 -6.38 18.22 -15.58
CA ALA A 147 -5.22 18.31 -16.46
C ALA A 147 -3.99 18.88 -15.75
N GLU A 148 -4.13 20.02 -15.05
CA GLU A 148 -3.06 20.65 -14.27
C GLU A 148 -2.50 19.68 -13.20
N ARG A 149 -3.38 18.95 -12.51
CA ARG A 149 -2.96 17.97 -11.49
C ARG A 149 -2.17 16.80 -12.10
N ILE A 150 -2.59 16.28 -13.25
CA ILE A 150 -1.87 15.22 -13.97
C ILE A 150 -0.50 15.72 -14.39
N GLU A 151 -0.41 16.93 -14.93
CA GLU A 151 0.85 17.52 -15.39
C GLU A 151 1.83 17.74 -14.25
N ILE A 152 1.37 18.31 -13.12
CA ILE A 152 2.17 18.49 -11.91
C ILE A 152 2.70 17.13 -11.41
N GLN A 153 1.85 16.13 -11.37
CA GLN A 153 2.27 14.79 -10.93
C GLN A 153 3.28 14.17 -11.90
N ALA A 154 3.10 14.32 -13.21
CA ALA A 154 4.08 13.84 -14.19
C ALA A 154 5.46 14.47 -13.96
N GLN A 155 5.52 15.77 -13.64
CA GLN A 155 6.77 16.48 -13.38
C GLN A 155 7.56 15.91 -12.19
N LEU A 156 6.88 15.39 -11.15
CA LEU A 156 7.55 14.77 -10.00
C LEU A 156 8.32 13.50 -10.36
N TYR A 157 7.96 12.82 -11.45
CA TYR A 157 8.59 11.58 -11.91
C TYR A 157 9.53 11.79 -13.11
N GLY A 158 9.83 13.04 -13.48
CA GLY A 158 10.75 13.39 -14.57
C GLY A 158 10.07 14.10 -15.73
N GLY A 159 8.76 14.27 -15.67
CA GLY A 159 7.95 14.92 -16.70
C GLY A 159 7.50 13.96 -17.80
N ALA A 160 6.57 14.41 -18.62
CA ALA A 160 5.98 13.60 -19.69
C ALA A 160 6.93 13.27 -20.85
N LYS A 161 8.12 13.87 -20.88
CA LYS A 161 9.19 13.53 -21.83
C LYS A 161 10.13 12.46 -21.30
N ASP A 162 10.03 12.10 -20.01
CA ASP A 162 10.78 11.00 -19.45
C ASP A 162 10.15 9.68 -19.95
N PRO A 163 10.91 8.82 -20.62
CA PRO A 163 10.40 7.56 -21.17
C PRO A 163 9.89 6.58 -20.12
N LYS A 164 10.10 6.91 -18.84
CA LYS A 164 9.57 6.16 -17.70
C LYS A 164 8.18 6.61 -17.26
N VAL A 165 7.70 7.77 -17.68
CA VAL A 165 6.33 8.24 -17.38
C VAL A 165 5.43 7.86 -18.53
N LEU A 166 4.80 6.69 -18.42
CA LEU A 166 4.09 6.04 -19.54
C LEU A 166 2.77 6.71 -19.90
N GLY A 167 2.09 7.30 -18.93
CA GLY A 167 0.79 7.90 -19.19
C GLY A 167 -0.11 7.93 -17.97
N VAL A 168 -1.42 7.97 -18.21
CA VAL A 168 -2.45 8.10 -17.19
C VAL A 168 -3.59 7.11 -17.43
N ILE A 169 -4.13 6.58 -16.32
CA ILE A 169 -5.42 5.90 -16.27
C ILE A 169 -6.38 6.83 -15.51
N LEU A 170 -7.52 7.13 -16.13
CA LEU A 170 -8.57 7.94 -15.53
C LEU A 170 -9.67 7.03 -15.00
N ASN A 171 -9.96 7.14 -13.71
CA ASN A 171 -11.00 6.36 -13.06
C ASN A 171 -12.18 7.25 -12.66
N LYS A 172 -13.36 6.63 -12.55
CA LYS A 172 -14.60 7.27 -12.09
C LYS A 172 -14.97 8.52 -12.91
N VAL A 173 -14.77 8.44 -14.24
CA VAL A 173 -15.10 9.52 -15.16
C VAL A 173 -16.62 9.72 -15.20
N LYS A 174 -17.08 10.94 -14.89
CA LYS A 174 -18.48 11.34 -15.00
C LYS A 174 -18.63 12.24 -16.22
N THR A 175 -19.45 11.83 -17.16
CA THR A 175 -19.73 12.59 -18.38
C THR A 175 -21.15 12.34 -18.87
N GLU A 176 -21.82 13.39 -19.32
CA GLU A 176 -23.12 13.32 -19.94
C GLU A 176 -23.00 13.10 -21.47
N GLU A 177 -21.88 13.55 -22.04
CA GLU A 177 -21.62 13.51 -23.49
C GLU A 177 -20.92 12.21 -23.95
N GLY A 178 -20.58 11.33 -23.02
CA GLY A 178 -19.88 10.08 -23.28
C GLY A 178 -18.34 10.20 -23.24
N LEU A 179 -17.67 9.06 -23.07
CA LEU A 179 -16.21 9.00 -22.92
C LEU A 179 -15.41 9.62 -24.06
N PRO A 180 -15.78 9.42 -25.37
CA PRO A 180 -15.02 10.02 -26.45
C PRO A 180 -14.99 11.56 -26.38
N ALA A 181 -16.12 12.20 -26.17
CA ALA A 181 -16.23 13.65 -26.05
C ALA A 181 -15.45 14.17 -24.82
N PHE A 182 -15.53 13.47 -23.71
CA PHE A 182 -14.73 13.76 -22.51
C PHE A 182 -13.22 13.72 -22.80
N ILE A 183 -12.74 12.68 -23.48
CA ILE A 183 -11.33 12.50 -23.83
C ILE A 183 -10.86 13.62 -24.75
N ASP A 184 -11.64 13.98 -25.76
CA ASP A 184 -11.29 15.06 -26.70
C ASP A 184 -11.25 16.42 -25.98
N SER A 185 -12.18 16.68 -25.08
CA SER A 185 -12.18 17.88 -24.24
C SER A 185 -10.98 17.91 -23.29
N LEU A 186 -10.61 16.76 -22.71
CA LEU A 186 -9.43 16.68 -21.85
C LEU A 186 -8.12 16.93 -22.61
N LYS A 187 -7.99 16.41 -23.84
CA LYS A 187 -6.82 16.66 -24.70
C LYS A 187 -6.57 18.13 -24.98
N GLN A 188 -7.64 18.94 -25.04
CA GLN A 188 -7.51 20.41 -25.22
C GLN A 188 -6.84 21.06 -23.99
N HIS A 189 -7.04 20.53 -22.80
CA HIS A 189 -6.46 21.03 -21.55
C HIS A 189 -5.14 20.32 -21.17
N LEU A 190 -4.89 19.12 -21.70
CA LEU A 190 -3.72 18.30 -21.43
C LEU A 190 -3.06 17.88 -22.77
N PRO A 191 -2.29 18.78 -23.41
CA PRO A 191 -1.63 18.50 -24.71
C PRO A 191 -0.69 17.29 -24.65
N LEU A 192 -0.23 16.91 -23.47
CA LEU A 192 0.61 15.73 -23.25
C LEU A 192 -0.03 14.44 -23.77
N LEU A 193 -1.35 14.29 -23.72
CA LEU A 193 -2.09 13.14 -24.27
C LEU A 193 -2.01 13.01 -25.78
N GLY A 194 -1.47 14.01 -26.48
CA GLY A 194 -1.18 13.95 -27.91
C GLY A 194 0.24 13.51 -28.26
N SER A 195 1.11 13.32 -27.27
CA SER A 195 2.49 12.86 -27.49
C SER A 195 2.56 11.34 -27.60
N ALA A 196 3.54 10.84 -28.36
CA ALA A 196 3.79 9.40 -28.47
C ALA A 196 4.27 8.78 -27.17
N ASP A 197 4.86 9.56 -26.28
CA ASP A 197 5.52 9.11 -25.07
C ASP A 197 4.60 9.06 -23.85
N PHE A 198 3.46 9.79 -23.89
CA PHE A 198 2.50 9.85 -22.77
C PHE A 198 1.10 9.45 -23.21
N GLN A 199 0.65 8.27 -22.81
CA GLN A 199 -0.57 7.64 -23.29
C GLN A 199 -1.75 7.76 -22.31
N LEU A 200 -2.97 7.86 -22.85
CA LEU A 200 -4.17 7.53 -22.10
C LEU A 200 -4.36 6.00 -22.11
N LEU A 201 -3.99 5.35 -20.99
CA LEU A 201 -3.99 3.88 -20.88
C LEU A 201 -5.35 3.31 -20.53
N GLY A 202 -6.31 4.16 -20.20
CA GLY A 202 -7.69 3.79 -19.93
C GLY A 202 -8.51 4.95 -19.39
N ALA A 203 -9.81 4.91 -19.66
CA ALA A 203 -10.80 5.82 -19.10
C ALA A 203 -12.00 5.02 -18.60
N ILE A 204 -12.14 4.91 -17.28
CA ILE A 204 -13.14 4.08 -16.62
C ILE A 204 -14.33 4.95 -16.22
N PRO A 205 -15.55 4.72 -16.78
CA PRO A 205 -16.71 5.49 -16.41
C PRO A 205 -17.11 5.21 -14.95
N PHE A 206 -17.73 6.20 -14.32
CA PHE A 206 -18.30 6.04 -12.99
C PHE A 206 -19.54 5.14 -13.07
N SER A 207 -19.62 4.14 -12.23
CA SER A 207 -20.78 3.26 -12.07
C SER A 207 -21.29 3.32 -10.63
N GLU A 208 -22.53 3.76 -10.43
CA GLU A 208 -23.16 3.78 -9.11
C GLU A 208 -23.24 2.38 -8.53
N GLU A 209 -23.62 1.41 -9.34
CA GLU A 209 -23.77 0.00 -8.93
C GLU A 209 -22.46 -0.61 -8.42
N LEU A 210 -21.35 -0.35 -9.11
CA LEU A 210 -20.02 -0.85 -8.70
C LEU A 210 -19.45 -0.11 -7.47
N ASN A 211 -20.00 1.06 -7.12
CA ASN A 211 -19.63 1.81 -5.92
C ASN A 211 -20.57 1.57 -4.73
N ALA A 212 -21.59 0.74 -4.89
CA ALA A 212 -22.54 0.44 -3.83
C ALA A 212 -21.94 -0.47 -2.76
N LEU A 213 -21.85 0.03 -1.53
CA LEU A 213 -21.48 -0.74 -0.34
C LEU A 213 -22.63 -1.64 0.10
N ARG A 214 -22.33 -2.74 0.78
CA ARG A 214 -23.35 -3.53 1.48
C ARG A 214 -23.89 -2.73 2.67
N THR A 215 -25.10 -3.00 3.07
CA THR A 215 -25.70 -2.34 4.23
C THR A 215 -24.87 -2.59 5.50
N ARG A 216 -24.32 -3.80 5.65
CA ARG A 216 -23.38 -4.14 6.73
C ARG A 216 -22.14 -3.21 6.74
N ASP A 217 -21.55 -2.98 5.58
CA ASP A 217 -20.35 -2.13 5.49
C ASP A 217 -20.63 -0.70 5.96
N ILE A 218 -21.83 -0.20 5.64
CA ILE A 218 -22.26 1.13 6.10
C ILE A 218 -22.50 1.13 7.61
N ALA A 219 -23.09 0.09 8.17
CA ALA A 219 -23.26 -0.06 9.60
C ALA A 219 -21.91 -0.03 10.33
N GLU A 220 -20.92 -0.80 9.87
CA GLU A 220 -19.58 -0.84 10.43
C GLU A 220 -18.86 0.51 10.33
N LEU A 221 -18.92 1.17 9.16
CA LEU A 221 -18.27 2.47 8.94
C LEU A 221 -18.87 3.61 9.77
N LEU A 222 -20.15 3.52 10.10
CA LEU A 222 -20.83 4.49 10.95
C LEU A 222 -20.78 4.14 12.44
N GLY A 223 -20.29 2.94 12.82
CA GLY A 223 -20.41 2.42 14.17
C GLY A 223 -21.87 2.23 14.60
N ALA A 224 -22.76 1.90 13.65
CA ALA A 224 -24.19 1.76 13.90
C ALA A 224 -24.50 0.50 14.72
N GLN A 225 -25.43 0.59 15.63
CA GLN A 225 -26.00 -0.56 16.32
C GLN A 225 -27.00 -1.26 15.40
N VAL A 226 -26.85 -2.55 15.20
CA VAL A 226 -27.74 -3.36 14.37
C VAL A 226 -28.91 -3.86 15.22
N LEU A 227 -30.11 -3.37 14.94
CA LEU A 227 -31.35 -3.83 15.58
C LEU A 227 -31.90 -5.08 14.90
N ASN A 228 -31.81 -5.15 13.57
CA ASN A 228 -32.15 -6.32 12.77
C ASN A 228 -31.13 -6.47 11.63
N ALA A 229 -30.35 -7.55 11.63
CA ALA A 229 -29.36 -7.79 10.60
C ALA A 229 -30.01 -8.08 9.22
N GLY A 230 -31.12 -8.82 9.19
CA GLY A 230 -31.77 -9.20 7.95
C GLY A 230 -30.79 -9.71 6.88
N GLU A 231 -30.93 -9.19 5.67
CA GLU A 231 -30.04 -9.47 4.53
C GLU A 231 -28.93 -8.40 4.36
N ALA A 232 -28.43 -7.78 5.45
CA ALA A 232 -27.45 -6.69 5.39
C ALA A 232 -26.15 -7.05 4.63
N ASP A 233 -25.74 -8.31 4.64
CA ASP A 233 -24.59 -8.82 3.92
C ASP A 233 -24.77 -8.87 2.39
N GLN A 234 -26.01 -8.93 1.93
CA GLN A 234 -26.36 -9.11 0.52
C GLN A 234 -26.89 -7.83 -0.10
N ARG A 235 -27.64 -7.01 0.67
CA ARG A 235 -28.26 -5.79 0.18
C ARG A 235 -27.23 -4.68 -0.02
N ARG A 236 -27.27 -4.07 -1.21
CA ARG A 236 -26.38 -2.99 -1.58
C ARG A 236 -27.09 -1.64 -1.56
N VAL A 237 -26.39 -0.62 -1.04
CA VAL A 237 -26.90 0.74 -0.93
C VAL A 237 -26.53 1.50 -2.21
N ASN A 238 -27.50 1.53 -3.14
CA ASN A 238 -27.37 2.27 -4.39
C ASN A 238 -27.69 3.76 -4.19
N LYS A 239 -28.64 4.05 -3.29
CA LYS A 239 -29.09 5.41 -3.02
C LYS A 239 -29.40 5.59 -1.54
N ILE A 240 -29.09 6.76 -1.02
CA ILE A 240 -29.42 7.18 0.35
C ILE A 240 -30.55 8.22 0.26
N VAL A 241 -31.61 8.05 1.06
CA VAL A 241 -32.74 8.97 1.10
C VAL A 241 -32.99 9.38 2.54
N LEU A 242 -32.87 10.69 2.82
CA LEU A 242 -33.23 11.27 4.09
C LEU A 242 -34.76 11.60 4.07
N CYS A 243 -35.53 10.86 4.87
CA CYS A 243 -36.98 10.98 4.92
C CYS A 243 -37.44 12.04 5.95
N ALA A 244 -37.29 13.31 5.58
CA ALA A 244 -37.73 14.44 6.41
C ALA A 244 -39.18 14.83 6.20
N ARG A 245 -39.84 14.38 5.10
CA ARG A 245 -41.21 14.71 4.74
C ARG A 245 -42.20 13.63 5.20
N ALA A 246 -43.47 13.95 5.21
CA ALA A 246 -44.53 12.99 5.48
C ALA A 246 -44.61 11.88 4.40
N VAL A 247 -45.14 10.72 4.76
CA VAL A 247 -45.21 9.51 3.93
C VAL A 247 -45.69 9.72 2.50
N PRO A 248 -46.76 10.49 2.23
CA PRO A 248 -47.24 10.70 0.84
C PRO A 248 -46.17 11.31 -0.08
N ASN A 249 -45.21 12.08 0.48
CA ASN A 249 -44.16 12.74 -0.26
C ASN A 249 -42.85 11.91 -0.30
N THR A 250 -42.78 10.80 0.41
CA THR A 250 -41.61 9.93 0.50
C THR A 250 -41.81 8.55 -0.11
N VAL A 251 -43.07 8.10 -0.22
CA VAL A 251 -43.40 6.75 -0.71
C VAL A 251 -42.81 6.43 -2.09
N GLN A 252 -42.71 7.43 -2.97
CA GLN A 252 -42.09 7.25 -4.31
C GLN A 252 -40.60 7.02 -4.26
N LEU A 253 -39.93 7.36 -3.14
CA LEU A 253 -38.49 7.20 -2.92
C LEU A 253 -38.17 5.84 -2.32
N LEU A 254 -39.14 5.12 -1.76
CA LEU A 254 -38.96 3.79 -1.17
C LEU A 254 -38.87 2.75 -2.28
N ARG A 255 -37.66 2.56 -2.81
CA ARG A 255 -37.38 1.65 -3.92
C ARG A 255 -36.24 0.69 -3.55
N SER A 256 -36.13 -0.40 -4.28
CA SER A 256 -35.07 -1.39 -4.10
C SER A 256 -33.69 -0.72 -4.15
N GLY A 257 -32.78 -1.10 -3.24
CA GLY A 257 -31.43 -0.54 -3.10
C GLY A 257 -31.35 0.81 -2.39
N VAL A 258 -32.48 1.33 -1.86
CA VAL A 258 -32.47 2.58 -1.09
C VAL A 258 -32.20 2.30 0.39
N LEU A 259 -31.23 3.00 0.97
CA LEU A 259 -31.09 3.16 2.41
C LEU A 259 -31.92 4.34 2.87
N VAL A 260 -32.95 4.05 3.67
CA VAL A 260 -33.86 5.05 4.25
C VAL A 260 -33.25 5.56 5.55
N VAL A 261 -33.01 6.86 5.64
CA VAL A 261 -32.52 7.54 6.84
C VAL A 261 -33.63 8.39 7.44
N THR A 262 -33.93 8.17 8.72
CA THR A 262 -34.96 8.89 9.43
C THR A 262 -34.69 8.89 10.95
N PRO A 263 -35.16 9.88 11.73
CA PRO A 263 -35.15 9.77 13.18
C PRO A 263 -35.92 8.53 13.68
N GLY A 264 -35.47 7.94 14.79
CA GLY A 264 -36.02 6.69 15.31
C GLY A 264 -37.43 6.80 15.86
N ASP A 265 -37.93 8.03 16.11
CA ASP A 265 -39.31 8.34 16.53
C ASP A 265 -40.29 8.56 15.35
N ARG A 266 -39.84 8.35 14.10
CA ARG A 266 -40.68 8.48 12.93
C ARG A 266 -41.39 7.16 12.58
N ASP A 267 -42.33 6.78 13.44
CA ASP A 267 -43.14 5.57 13.29
C ASP A 267 -43.82 5.47 11.91
N ASP A 268 -44.26 6.59 11.37
CA ASP A 268 -44.89 6.68 10.04
C ASP A 268 -43.95 6.23 8.91
N ILE A 269 -42.67 6.61 8.97
CA ILE A 269 -41.68 6.22 7.97
C ILE A 269 -41.22 4.76 8.17
N ILE A 270 -41.06 4.32 9.42
CA ILE A 270 -40.71 2.93 9.75
C ILE A 270 -41.77 1.97 9.21
N LEU A 271 -43.06 2.26 9.47
CA LEU A 271 -44.17 1.48 8.95
C LEU A 271 -44.24 1.52 7.42
N ALA A 272 -44.09 2.71 6.80
CA ALA A 272 -44.14 2.83 5.35
C ALA A 272 -42.98 2.04 4.66
N ALA A 273 -41.78 2.09 5.18
CA ALA A 273 -40.64 1.34 4.66
C ALA A 273 -40.85 -0.18 4.83
N SER A 274 -41.38 -0.61 5.97
CA SER A 274 -41.71 -2.02 6.22
C SER A 274 -42.80 -2.52 5.25
N LEU A 275 -43.84 -1.73 5.00
CA LEU A 275 -44.89 -2.05 4.02
C LEU A 275 -44.33 -2.10 2.59
N ALA A 276 -43.41 -1.17 2.22
CA ALA A 276 -42.76 -1.21 0.93
C ALA A 276 -41.94 -2.50 0.77
N SER A 277 -41.23 -2.92 1.82
CA SER A 277 -40.47 -4.17 1.82
C SER A 277 -41.36 -5.38 1.64
N LEU A 278 -42.52 -5.45 2.33
CA LEU A 278 -43.49 -6.52 2.18
C LEU A 278 -44.15 -6.54 0.78
N ASN A 279 -44.26 -5.38 0.14
CA ASN A 279 -44.77 -5.29 -1.23
C ASN A 279 -43.69 -5.58 -2.31
N GLY A 280 -42.53 -6.09 -1.93
CA GLY A 280 -41.49 -6.57 -2.85
C GLY A 280 -40.36 -5.57 -3.11
N GLU A 281 -40.39 -4.37 -2.52
CA GLU A 281 -39.27 -3.44 -2.63
C GLU A 281 -38.11 -3.88 -1.73
N LYS A 282 -37.02 -4.37 -2.31
CA LYS A 282 -35.81 -4.74 -1.56
C LYS A 282 -35.03 -3.50 -1.14
N LEU A 283 -35.56 -2.76 -0.14
CA LEU A 283 -34.84 -1.64 0.45
C LEU A 283 -33.46 -2.11 0.95
N ALA A 284 -32.44 -1.29 0.78
CA ALA A 284 -31.11 -1.61 1.34
C ALA A 284 -31.15 -1.71 2.87
N GLY A 285 -31.94 -0.86 3.52
CA GLY A 285 -32.18 -0.91 4.96
C GLY A 285 -32.84 0.36 5.49
N LEU A 286 -33.09 0.34 6.81
CA LEU A 286 -33.49 1.49 7.60
C LEU A 286 -32.30 1.90 8.49
N LEU A 287 -31.90 3.16 8.43
CA LEU A 287 -30.97 3.78 9.37
C LEU A 287 -31.72 4.81 10.21
N LEU A 288 -31.88 4.47 11.47
CA LEU A 288 -32.55 5.31 12.46
C LEU A 288 -31.52 6.22 13.12
N CYS A 289 -31.77 7.50 13.19
CA CYS A 289 -30.82 8.48 13.73
C CYS A 289 -31.42 9.28 14.90
N SER A 290 -30.61 10.15 15.51
CA SER A 290 -31.01 11.09 16.59
C SER A 290 -31.19 10.42 17.94
N ASP A 291 -30.57 9.27 18.20
CA ASP A 291 -30.63 8.56 19.48
C ASP A 291 -32.07 8.26 19.99
N PHE A 292 -33.00 8.15 19.07
CA PHE A 292 -34.35 7.72 19.37
C PHE A 292 -34.51 6.23 19.09
N GLU A 293 -34.82 5.46 20.12
CA GLU A 293 -35.21 4.06 19.96
C GLU A 293 -36.66 3.98 19.39
N PRO A 294 -36.89 3.17 18.35
CA PRO A 294 -38.23 2.95 17.85
C PRO A 294 -39.09 2.25 18.89
N ASP A 295 -40.38 2.62 18.95
CA ASP A 295 -41.32 1.99 19.88
C ASP A 295 -41.37 0.47 19.61
N PRO A 296 -41.17 -0.39 20.65
CA PRO A 296 -41.20 -1.84 20.47
C PRO A 296 -42.52 -2.36 19.86
N ARG A 297 -43.64 -1.70 20.08
CA ARG A 297 -44.96 -2.06 19.48
C ARG A 297 -44.94 -1.82 17.97
N ILE A 298 -44.25 -0.77 17.51
CA ILE A 298 -44.06 -0.48 16.08
C ILE A 298 -43.16 -1.53 15.44
N LEU A 299 -42.05 -1.91 16.11
CA LEU A 299 -41.19 -2.97 15.62
C LEU A 299 -41.93 -4.32 15.52
N GLU A 300 -42.80 -4.64 16.49
CA GLU A 300 -43.60 -5.88 16.43
C GLU A 300 -44.56 -5.85 15.24
N LEU A 301 -45.17 -4.70 14.92
CA LEU A 301 -46.01 -4.56 13.70
C LEU A 301 -45.17 -4.74 12.42
N CYS A 302 -43.89 -4.38 12.45
CA CYS A 302 -42.97 -4.52 11.32
C CYS A 302 -42.34 -5.91 11.20
N LYS A 303 -42.58 -6.83 12.17
CA LYS A 303 -41.92 -8.12 12.29
C LYS A 303 -41.89 -8.91 10.98
N ALA A 304 -42.97 -8.98 10.23
CA ALA A 304 -42.99 -9.69 8.96
C ALA A 304 -42.00 -9.11 7.92
N ALA A 305 -41.75 -7.82 7.92
CA ALA A 305 -40.75 -7.19 7.06
C ALA A 305 -39.32 -7.45 7.57
N LEU A 306 -39.12 -7.43 8.89
CA LEU A 306 -37.84 -7.75 9.53
C LEU A 306 -37.44 -9.21 9.29
N ASP A 307 -38.37 -10.13 9.51
CA ASP A 307 -38.17 -11.57 9.22
C ASP A 307 -37.98 -11.82 7.71
N GLY A 308 -38.56 -10.98 6.86
CA GLY A 308 -38.37 -10.94 5.41
C GLY A 308 -37.05 -10.34 4.97
N GLY A 309 -36.13 -10.07 5.90
CA GLY A 309 -34.76 -9.67 5.63
C GLY A 309 -34.51 -8.16 5.53
N LEU A 310 -35.42 -7.30 5.98
CA LEU A 310 -35.18 -5.85 6.03
C LEU A 310 -34.15 -5.50 7.11
N PRO A 311 -32.94 -4.98 6.78
CA PRO A 311 -31.98 -4.55 7.78
C PRO A 311 -32.45 -3.27 8.47
N VAL A 312 -32.27 -3.20 9.81
CA VAL A 312 -32.56 -2.02 10.61
C VAL A 312 -31.38 -1.76 11.54
N MET A 313 -30.88 -0.54 11.52
CA MET A 313 -29.75 -0.10 12.33
C MET A 313 -30.01 1.29 12.91
N THR A 314 -29.32 1.64 13.98
CA THR A 314 -29.46 2.94 14.64
C THR A 314 -28.09 3.58 14.87
N VAL A 315 -28.06 4.92 14.87
CA VAL A 315 -26.91 5.76 15.18
C VAL A 315 -27.30 6.89 16.12
N GLU A 316 -26.42 7.27 17.03
CA GLU A 316 -26.65 8.36 17.99
C GLU A 316 -26.70 9.73 17.33
N SER A 317 -25.96 9.92 16.21
CA SER A 317 -25.88 11.19 15.51
C SER A 317 -27.23 11.67 14.99
N ASN A 318 -27.43 12.98 15.00
CA ASN A 318 -28.64 13.59 14.44
C ASN A 318 -28.69 13.43 12.92
N SER A 319 -29.84 13.75 12.31
CA SER A 319 -30.07 13.55 10.87
C SER A 319 -29.06 14.28 9.96
N TYR A 320 -28.62 15.48 10.37
CA TYR A 320 -27.67 16.26 9.59
C TYR A 320 -26.28 15.64 9.63
N ASP A 321 -25.78 15.30 10.82
CA ASP A 321 -24.48 14.68 10.99
C ASP A 321 -24.45 13.29 10.37
N THR A 322 -25.55 12.51 10.52
CA THR A 322 -25.68 11.21 9.87
C THR A 322 -25.59 11.33 8.35
N ALA A 323 -26.27 12.33 7.75
CA ALA A 323 -26.20 12.58 6.32
C ALA A 323 -24.77 12.96 5.89
N ASN A 324 -24.09 13.84 6.62
CA ASN A 324 -22.70 14.23 6.33
C ASN A 324 -21.75 13.04 6.44
N ASN A 325 -21.88 12.22 7.47
CA ASN A 325 -21.08 11.00 7.64
C ASN A 325 -21.29 10.04 6.47
N LEU A 326 -22.53 9.81 6.05
CA LEU A 326 -22.85 8.95 4.90
C LEU A 326 -22.28 9.47 3.57
N PHE A 327 -22.29 10.79 3.35
CA PHE A 327 -21.68 11.38 2.15
C PHE A 327 -20.17 11.33 2.19
N GLY A 328 -19.56 11.38 3.37
CA GLY A 328 -18.12 11.30 3.61
C GLY A 328 -17.54 9.87 3.61
N LEU A 329 -18.37 8.83 3.52
CA LEU A 329 -17.91 7.44 3.60
C LEU A 329 -16.89 7.11 2.50
N ASN A 330 -15.84 6.42 2.88
CA ASN A 330 -14.92 5.80 1.95
C ASN A 330 -15.61 4.61 1.26
N LYS A 331 -15.87 4.74 -0.03
CA LYS A 331 -16.54 3.73 -0.85
C LYS A 331 -15.58 2.75 -1.53
N GLU A 332 -14.38 2.59 -1.02
CA GLU A 332 -13.47 1.55 -1.51
C GLU A 332 -14.05 0.16 -1.23
N THR A 333 -13.64 -0.81 -2.06
CA THR A 333 -14.14 -2.19 -1.92
C THR A 333 -13.60 -2.80 -0.62
N PRO A 334 -14.47 -3.25 0.29
CA PRO A 334 -14.04 -3.96 1.50
C PRO A 334 -13.23 -5.22 1.17
N ALA A 335 -12.30 -5.59 2.05
CA ALA A 335 -11.39 -6.72 1.84
C ALA A 335 -12.12 -8.08 1.72
N ASP A 336 -13.33 -8.17 2.26
CA ASP A 336 -14.16 -9.39 2.24
C ASP A 336 -15.28 -9.38 1.18
N ASP A 337 -15.47 -8.26 0.47
CA ASP A 337 -16.47 -8.14 -0.61
C ASP A 337 -15.89 -8.62 -1.96
N ILE A 338 -15.61 -9.91 -2.04
CA ILE A 338 -14.95 -10.51 -3.21
C ILE A 338 -15.85 -10.46 -4.45
N GLU A 339 -17.16 -10.56 -4.30
CA GLU A 339 -18.11 -10.42 -5.41
C GLU A 339 -17.95 -9.06 -6.08
N ARG A 340 -18.00 -7.98 -5.29
CA ARG A 340 -17.80 -6.61 -5.80
C ARG A 340 -16.38 -6.44 -6.36
N ALA A 341 -15.36 -6.95 -5.67
CA ALA A 341 -13.97 -6.90 -6.13
C ALA A 341 -13.83 -7.51 -7.52
N THR A 342 -14.41 -8.70 -7.74
CA THR A 342 -14.39 -9.39 -9.04
C THR A 342 -15.11 -8.58 -10.13
N ARG A 343 -16.32 -8.08 -9.84
CA ARG A 343 -17.08 -7.27 -10.79
C ARG A 343 -16.34 -5.97 -11.18
N VAL A 344 -15.76 -5.29 -10.20
CA VAL A 344 -14.95 -4.07 -10.41
C VAL A 344 -13.70 -4.39 -11.23
N THR A 345 -13.02 -5.49 -10.92
CA THR A 345 -11.82 -5.95 -11.64
C THR A 345 -12.11 -6.17 -13.13
N GLU A 346 -13.16 -6.94 -13.45
CA GLU A 346 -13.56 -7.21 -14.84
C GLU A 346 -14.03 -5.95 -15.55
N PHE A 347 -14.76 -5.08 -14.85
CA PHE A 347 -15.21 -3.83 -15.42
C PHE A 347 -14.04 -2.91 -15.78
N ILE A 348 -13.08 -2.74 -14.89
CA ILE A 348 -11.89 -1.91 -15.14
C ILE A 348 -11.06 -2.51 -16.28
N ALA A 349 -10.81 -3.82 -16.24
CA ALA A 349 -10.02 -4.50 -17.27
C ALA A 349 -10.56 -4.26 -18.69
N LYS A 350 -11.88 -4.20 -18.86
CA LYS A 350 -12.54 -3.91 -20.15
C LYS A 350 -12.36 -2.47 -20.64
N HIS A 351 -12.06 -1.53 -19.74
CA HIS A 351 -11.88 -0.12 -20.09
C HIS A 351 -10.41 0.33 -20.13
N LEU A 352 -9.49 -0.63 -19.97
CA LEU A 352 -8.07 -0.40 -20.17
C LEU A 352 -7.67 -0.71 -21.61
N HIS A 353 -6.62 -0.04 -22.07
CA HIS A 353 -5.99 -0.27 -23.38
C HIS A 353 -4.63 -0.95 -23.16
N PRO A 354 -4.62 -2.28 -22.93
CA PRO A 354 -3.40 -2.99 -22.53
C PRO A 354 -2.39 -3.16 -23.64
N GLU A 355 -2.74 -2.92 -24.92
CA GLU A 355 -1.92 -3.21 -26.09
C GLU A 355 -0.55 -2.53 -26.04
N PHE A 356 -0.54 -1.26 -25.62
CA PHE A 356 0.70 -0.50 -25.45
C PHE A 356 1.58 -1.12 -24.35
N LEU A 357 0.99 -1.43 -23.20
CA LEU A 357 1.72 -2.06 -22.08
C LEU A 357 2.14 -3.48 -22.42
N HIS A 358 1.30 -4.25 -23.11
CA HIS A 358 1.62 -5.60 -23.56
C HIS A 358 2.82 -5.57 -24.51
N THR A 359 2.80 -4.72 -25.54
CA THR A 359 3.90 -4.59 -26.49
C THR A 359 5.20 -4.21 -25.78
N ARG A 360 5.12 -3.27 -24.83
CA ARG A 360 6.27 -2.82 -24.06
C ARG A 360 6.81 -3.90 -23.12
N CYS A 361 5.95 -4.59 -22.40
CA CYS A 361 6.33 -5.60 -21.41
C CYS A 361 6.74 -6.95 -22.03
N SER A 362 6.34 -7.23 -23.27
CA SER A 362 6.74 -8.43 -24.00
C SER A 362 8.20 -8.39 -24.49
N VAL A 363 8.80 -7.20 -24.56
CA VAL A 363 10.20 -7.04 -24.91
C VAL A 363 11.03 -7.04 -23.63
N PRO A 364 12.04 -7.92 -23.51
CA PRO A 364 12.91 -7.89 -22.35
C PRO A 364 13.52 -6.50 -22.18
N ARG A 365 13.39 -5.92 -21.00
CA ARG A 365 14.06 -4.65 -20.70
C ARG A 365 15.56 -4.88 -20.75
N GLY A 366 16.31 -3.99 -21.43
CA GLY A 366 17.77 -4.01 -21.42
C GLY A 366 18.35 -3.92 -20.00
N GLU A 367 19.64 -3.74 -19.86
CA GLU A 367 20.29 -3.64 -18.52
C GLU A 367 19.56 -2.62 -17.65
N LEU A 368 18.99 -3.11 -16.56
CA LEU A 368 18.34 -2.28 -15.54
C LEU A 368 19.41 -1.34 -14.96
N ARG A 369 19.15 -0.06 -14.96
CA ARG A 369 19.98 0.88 -14.21
C ARG A 369 19.81 0.56 -12.73
N MET A 370 20.89 0.08 -12.11
CA MET A 370 20.88 -0.27 -10.71
C MET A 370 20.76 0.99 -9.86
N SER A 371 19.65 1.13 -9.15
CA SER A 371 19.47 2.23 -8.20
C SER A 371 20.47 2.11 -7.04
N PRO A 372 20.79 3.20 -6.33
CA PRO A 372 21.65 3.13 -5.14
C PRO A 372 21.13 2.13 -4.10
N ALA A 373 19.83 2.06 -3.86
CA ALA A 373 19.22 1.11 -2.93
C ALA A 373 19.37 -0.35 -3.42
N ALA A 374 19.14 -0.61 -4.71
CA ALA A 374 19.31 -1.92 -5.31
C ALA A 374 20.80 -2.36 -5.28
N PHE A 375 21.73 -1.43 -5.50
CA PHE A 375 23.16 -1.71 -5.39
C PHE A 375 23.56 -2.07 -3.96
N ARG A 376 23.15 -1.29 -2.97
CA ARG A 376 23.42 -1.59 -1.56
C ARG A 376 22.82 -2.93 -1.14
N TYR A 377 21.57 -3.20 -1.52
CA TYR A 377 20.94 -4.49 -1.27
C TYR A 377 21.76 -5.65 -1.86
N GLN A 378 22.21 -5.55 -3.12
CA GLN A 378 23.01 -6.61 -3.74
C GLN A 378 24.37 -6.80 -3.07
N LEU A 379 25.01 -5.71 -2.64
CA LEU A 379 26.27 -5.79 -1.89
C LEU A 379 26.08 -6.54 -0.58
N VAL A 380 25.08 -6.15 0.20
CA VAL A 380 24.75 -6.81 1.47
C VAL A 380 24.40 -8.27 1.24
N LYS A 381 23.58 -8.59 0.26
CA LYS A 381 23.21 -9.97 -0.07
C LYS A 381 24.41 -10.82 -0.45
N ARG A 382 25.29 -10.34 -1.32
CA ARG A 382 26.54 -11.04 -1.69
C ARG A 382 27.47 -11.26 -0.49
N ALA A 383 27.54 -10.27 0.42
CA ALA A 383 28.35 -10.39 1.63
C ALA A 383 27.75 -11.44 2.58
N GLN A 384 26.43 -11.45 2.77
CA GLN A 384 25.71 -12.47 3.55
C GLN A 384 25.94 -13.89 2.98
N ASP A 385 25.76 -14.04 1.66
CA ASP A 385 25.95 -15.33 0.99
C ASP A 385 27.41 -15.81 1.08
N ALA A 386 28.38 -14.90 1.04
CA ALA A 386 29.78 -15.20 1.22
C ALA A 386 30.16 -15.59 2.65
N ASN A 387 29.39 -15.13 3.65
CA ASN A 387 29.54 -15.44 5.08
C ASN A 387 30.99 -15.43 5.59
N LYS A 388 31.75 -14.39 5.25
CA LYS A 388 33.18 -14.29 5.57
C LYS A 388 33.38 -13.93 7.04
N ARG A 389 34.48 -14.50 7.64
CA ARG A 389 34.99 -14.09 8.94
C ARG A 389 36.02 -13.00 8.72
N ILE A 390 35.85 -11.85 9.35
CA ILE A 390 36.71 -10.67 9.19
C ILE A 390 37.22 -10.28 10.56
N VAL A 391 38.55 -10.24 10.67
CA VAL A 391 39.25 -9.78 11.87
C VAL A 391 39.48 -8.28 11.76
N LEU A 392 39.14 -7.56 12.83
CA LEU A 392 39.26 -6.12 12.95
C LEU A 392 40.30 -5.81 14.03
N PRO A 393 41.54 -5.44 13.63
CA PRO A 393 42.68 -5.28 14.56
C PRO A 393 42.52 -4.09 15.52
N GLU A 394 41.80 -3.04 15.11
CA GLU A 394 41.48 -1.87 15.95
C GLU A 394 40.15 -2.07 16.70
N GLY A 395 40.10 -3.16 17.47
CA GLY A 395 38.83 -3.64 18.08
C GLY A 395 38.28 -2.74 19.19
N ASN A 396 39.05 -1.81 19.75
CA ASN A 396 38.62 -0.83 20.74
C ASN A 396 38.29 0.55 20.15
N GLU A 397 38.39 0.75 18.83
CA GLU A 397 38.05 2.00 18.17
C GLU A 397 36.53 2.12 18.03
N PRO A 398 35.89 3.24 18.42
CA PRO A 398 34.42 3.40 18.42
C PRO A 398 33.76 3.11 17.08
N ARG A 399 34.36 3.52 15.97
CA ARG A 399 33.79 3.30 14.61
C ARG A 399 33.86 1.82 14.22
N THR A 400 34.95 1.15 14.60
CA THR A 400 35.16 -0.30 14.36
C THR A 400 34.14 -1.11 15.14
N ILE A 401 33.90 -0.78 16.42
CA ILE A 401 32.91 -1.43 17.27
C ILE A 401 31.50 -1.24 16.67
N ARG A 402 31.14 -0.03 16.26
CA ARG A 402 29.85 0.26 15.63
C ARG A 402 29.68 -0.51 14.33
N ALA A 403 30.70 -0.52 13.48
CA ALA A 403 30.67 -1.26 12.21
C ALA A 403 30.53 -2.77 12.46
N ALA A 404 31.26 -3.34 13.41
CA ALA A 404 31.16 -4.76 13.76
C ALA A 404 29.77 -5.13 14.29
N ALA A 405 29.17 -4.27 15.13
CA ALA A 405 27.81 -4.45 15.64
C ALA A 405 26.78 -4.47 14.49
N ILE A 406 26.83 -3.49 13.59
CA ILE A 406 25.95 -3.42 12.40
C ILE A 406 26.15 -4.63 11.48
N CYS A 407 27.40 -5.00 11.19
CA CYS A 407 27.71 -6.16 10.35
C CYS A 407 27.16 -7.46 10.94
N LYS A 408 27.24 -7.61 12.26
CA LYS A 408 26.72 -8.78 12.96
C LYS A 408 25.18 -8.80 12.94
N GLU A 409 24.56 -7.69 13.25
CA GLU A 409 23.11 -7.53 13.30
C GLU A 409 22.46 -7.78 11.93
N ARG A 410 23.07 -7.26 10.87
CA ARG A 410 22.64 -7.44 9.49
C ARG A 410 23.15 -8.73 8.83
N GLY A 411 23.94 -9.54 9.52
CA GLY A 411 24.51 -10.77 8.96
C GLY A 411 25.49 -10.56 7.80
N ILE A 412 26.11 -9.37 7.68
CA ILE A 412 26.99 -8.99 6.57
C ILE A 412 28.31 -9.77 6.64
N ALA A 413 28.88 -9.92 7.84
CA ALA A 413 30.12 -10.63 8.10
C ALA A 413 30.17 -11.17 9.53
N ARG A 414 30.99 -12.19 9.74
CA ARG A 414 31.34 -12.65 11.09
C ARG A 414 32.57 -11.85 11.56
N CYS A 415 32.27 -10.66 12.13
CA CYS A 415 33.35 -9.80 12.64
C CYS A 415 33.93 -10.33 13.94
N VAL A 416 35.25 -10.19 14.08
CA VAL A 416 36.03 -10.49 15.29
C VAL A 416 36.81 -9.25 15.66
N LEU A 417 36.53 -8.70 16.83
CA LEU A 417 37.29 -7.56 17.37
C LEU A 417 38.53 -8.05 18.10
N LEU A 418 39.70 -7.55 17.74
CA LEU A 418 40.94 -7.76 18.51
C LEU A 418 41.09 -6.63 19.51
N ALA A 419 40.67 -6.83 20.72
CA ALA A 419 40.83 -5.90 21.85
C ALA A 419 40.49 -6.59 23.16
N LYS A 420 40.80 -5.98 24.27
CA LYS A 420 40.37 -6.45 25.60
C LYS A 420 38.85 -6.28 25.74
N PRO A 421 38.12 -7.33 26.14
CA PRO A 421 36.66 -7.27 26.25
C PRO A 421 36.17 -6.12 27.10
N GLU A 422 36.87 -5.77 28.18
CA GLU A 422 36.53 -4.68 29.08
C GLU A 422 36.59 -3.32 28.39
N GLU A 423 37.63 -3.09 27.55
CA GLU A 423 37.78 -1.86 26.77
C GLU A 423 36.66 -1.71 25.75
N VAL A 424 36.33 -2.77 25.02
CA VAL A 424 35.23 -2.77 24.05
C VAL A 424 33.90 -2.45 24.73
N GLN A 425 33.64 -3.06 25.88
CA GLN A 425 32.41 -2.81 26.64
C GLN A 425 32.36 -1.39 27.22
N GLN A 426 33.49 -0.84 27.62
CA GLN A 426 33.56 0.54 28.11
C GLN A 426 33.27 1.52 26.99
N VAL A 427 33.97 1.40 25.85
CA VAL A 427 33.78 2.27 24.69
C VAL A 427 32.35 2.15 24.15
N ALA A 428 31.79 0.95 24.08
CA ALA A 428 30.41 0.76 23.64
C ALA A 428 29.40 1.50 24.55
N ARG A 429 29.59 1.44 25.88
CA ARG A 429 28.75 2.18 26.83
C ARG A 429 28.88 3.70 26.66
N GLU A 430 30.13 4.19 26.53
CA GLU A 430 30.39 5.63 26.36
C GLU A 430 29.79 6.18 25.06
N GLN A 431 29.73 5.37 24.02
CA GLN A 431 29.23 5.72 22.68
C GLN A 431 27.77 5.33 22.45
N GLY A 432 27.10 4.75 23.44
CA GLY A 432 25.72 4.27 23.30
C GLY A 432 25.54 3.17 22.25
N ILE A 433 26.57 2.34 22.04
CA ILE A 433 26.52 1.23 21.08
C ILE A 433 26.04 -0.02 21.79
N THR A 434 24.95 -0.62 21.28
CA THR A 434 24.48 -1.93 21.75
C THR A 434 25.32 -3.02 21.11
N LEU A 435 26.04 -3.79 21.92
CA LEU A 435 26.83 -4.91 21.45
C LEU A 435 25.95 -6.17 21.31
N PRO A 436 25.88 -6.81 20.13
CA PRO A 436 25.23 -8.11 19.98
C PRO A 436 25.92 -9.17 20.86
N ALA A 437 25.17 -9.96 21.61
CA ALA A 437 25.70 -10.99 22.51
C ALA A 437 26.62 -12.02 21.82
N SER A 438 26.45 -12.21 20.53
CA SER A 438 27.23 -13.15 19.72
C SER A 438 28.37 -12.51 18.94
N LEU A 439 28.74 -11.25 19.23
CA LEU A 439 29.91 -10.61 18.62
C LEU A 439 31.17 -11.19 19.27
N GLU A 440 32.07 -11.71 18.42
CA GLU A 440 33.35 -12.33 18.89
C GLU A 440 34.35 -11.23 19.23
N ILE A 441 34.87 -11.26 20.47
CA ILE A 441 35.91 -10.37 20.93
C ILE A 441 37.06 -11.26 21.40
N LEU A 442 38.26 -11.07 20.84
CA LEU A 442 39.46 -11.82 21.20
C LEU A 442 40.45 -10.89 21.86
N ASP A 443 40.83 -11.24 23.07
CA ASP A 443 41.93 -10.55 23.79
C ASP A 443 43.27 -10.87 23.11
N PRO A 444 43.98 -9.85 22.55
CA PRO A 444 45.28 -10.03 21.90
C PRO A 444 46.31 -10.74 22.79
N ASP A 445 46.34 -10.38 24.10
CA ASP A 445 47.28 -10.95 25.06
C ASP A 445 47.08 -12.47 25.25
N SER A 446 45.85 -12.94 25.11
CA SER A 446 45.48 -14.34 25.27
C SER A 446 45.84 -15.22 24.08
N ILE A 447 45.94 -14.64 22.87
CA ILE A 447 46.10 -15.39 21.63
C ILE A 447 47.48 -15.21 21.01
N ALA A 448 48.22 -14.12 21.29
CA ALA A 448 49.49 -13.77 20.64
C ALA A 448 50.54 -14.93 20.68
N ASN A 449 50.64 -15.61 21.80
CA ASN A 449 51.60 -16.72 21.94
C ASN A 449 51.38 -17.89 20.97
N ARG A 450 50.14 -18.08 20.47
CA ARG A 450 49.82 -19.13 19.49
C ARG A 450 50.42 -18.84 18.11
N TYR A 451 50.72 -17.59 17.81
CA TYR A 451 51.20 -17.14 16.52
C TYR A 451 52.70 -16.89 16.47
N VAL A 452 53.42 -17.01 17.59
CA VAL A 452 54.91 -16.86 17.65
C VAL A 452 55.59 -17.86 16.74
N GLU A 453 55.32 -19.16 16.90
CA GLU A 453 55.93 -20.20 16.08
C GLU A 453 55.55 -20.10 14.61
N PRO A 454 54.26 -19.98 14.22
CA PRO A 454 53.89 -19.76 12.83
C PRO A 454 54.55 -18.54 12.20
N MET A 455 54.72 -17.45 12.93
CA MET A 455 55.35 -16.25 12.44
C MET A 455 56.87 -16.46 12.22
N CYS A 456 57.56 -17.14 13.15
CA CYS A 456 58.95 -17.50 13.00
C CYS A 456 59.17 -18.43 11.78
N GLU A 457 58.32 -19.44 11.59
CA GLU A 457 58.36 -20.31 10.42
C GLU A 457 58.18 -19.54 9.10
N MET A 458 57.16 -18.68 9.00
CA MET A 458 56.92 -17.88 7.80
C MET A 458 58.05 -16.90 7.48
N ARG A 459 58.73 -16.39 8.50
CA ARG A 459 59.83 -15.40 8.34
C ARG A 459 61.23 -15.99 8.58
N LYS A 460 61.37 -17.31 8.57
CA LYS A 460 62.61 -18.02 8.79
C LYS A 460 63.74 -17.54 7.87
N ALA A 461 63.42 -17.27 6.59
CA ALA A 461 64.37 -16.73 5.64
C ALA A 461 64.90 -15.33 6.00
N LYS A 462 64.18 -14.58 6.88
CA LYS A 462 64.63 -13.26 7.37
C LYS A 462 65.27 -13.31 8.74
N GLY A 463 65.44 -14.49 9.32
CA GLY A 463 66.12 -14.68 10.61
C GLY A 463 65.35 -14.17 11.82
N LEU A 464 64.01 -14.14 11.75
CA LEU A 464 63.16 -13.66 12.85
C LEU A 464 63.32 -14.56 14.07
N THR A 465 63.68 -13.99 15.22
CA THR A 465 63.78 -14.73 16.49
C THR A 465 62.39 -14.79 17.18
N HIS A 466 62.24 -15.72 18.13
CA HIS A 466 61.00 -15.85 18.92
C HIS A 466 60.69 -14.58 19.77
N ASP A 467 61.76 -13.90 20.24
CA ASP A 467 61.61 -12.67 21.01
C ASP A 467 61.17 -11.50 20.13
N ASP A 468 61.76 -11.38 18.92
CA ASP A 468 61.35 -10.40 17.94
C ASP A 468 59.90 -10.65 17.49
N ALA A 469 59.50 -11.93 17.31
CA ALA A 469 58.13 -12.28 16.95
C ALA A 469 57.14 -11.89 18.06
N ARG A 470 57.47 -12.15 19.35
CA ARG A 470 56.65 -11.74 20.48
C ARG A 470 56.47 -10.22 20.56
N GLU A 471 57.54 -9.47 20.28
CA GLU A 471 57.47 -8.01 20.28
C GLU A 471 56.62 -7.48 19.15
N GLN A 472 56.77 -8.04 17.92
CA GLN A 472 55.94 -7.64 16.76
C GLN A 472 54.45 -8.02 16.92
N LEU A 473 54.13 -9.13 17.58
CA LEU A 473 52.77 -9.59 17.84
C LEU A 473 52.01 -8.77 18.91
N LYS A 474 52.69 -7.81 19.57
CA LYS A 474 52.00 -6.80 20.40
C LYS A 474 51.20 -5.81 19.57
N ASP A 475 51.56 -5.63 18.30
CA ASP A 475 50.80 -4.87 17.36
C ASP A 475 49.62 -5.75 16.83
N THR A 476 48.41 -5.32 17.10
CA THR A 476 47.18 -6.04 16.70
C THR A 476 47.00 -6.16 15.20
N VAL A 477 47.65 -5.29 14.41
CA VAL A 477 47.65 -5.38 12.93
C VAL A 477 48.61 -6.48 12.45
N VAL A 478 49.64 -6.76 13.21
CA VAL A 478 50.61 -7.82 12.91
C VAL A 478 50.10 -9.18 13.37
N LEU A 479 49.43 -9.21 14.54
CA LEU A 479 48.77 -10.38 15.11
C LEU A 479 47.65 -10.88 14.20
#